data_f3029ea50f7b7bad3e77a3286d191292
#
_entry.id   f3029ea50f7b7bad3e77a3286d191292
#
_cell.length_a   1.000
_cell.length_b   1.000
_cell.length_c   1.000
_cell.angle_alpha   90.00
_cell.angle_beta   90.00
_cell.angle_gamma   90.00
#
_symmetry.space_group_name_H-M   'P 1'
#
loop_
_entity.id
_entity.type
_entity.pdbx_description
1 polymer ?
#
loop_
_entity_poly.entity_id
_entity_poly.type
_entity_poly.pdbx_seq_one_letter_code
_entity_poly.pdbx_strand_id
1 'polypeptide(L)'
;VRVVFNHLMVCPGENAFAHDDKGRPRIQSPIPPLTRYSMLGLHEFPNVAIKLSGQYAFSQEDWPYKDLEKWHRTLLSKFGAERLMWATDFPWIMEDPGYGKLVKVIDELLPDLESEQRDLIMGEAAQKLLRFPKTV
;
A
#
# COMPACT_ATOMS: atom_id res chain seq x y z
N VAL A 1 12.22 18.60 0.97
CA VAL A 1 10.99 18.17 0.30
C VAL A 1 10.60 16.80 0.84
N ARG A 2 9.30 16.55 1.07
CA ARG A 2 8.77 15.21 1.39
C ARG A 2 8.26 14.58 0.11
N VAL A 3 8.48 13.27 -0.01
CA VAL A 3 8.03 12.48 -1.15
C VAL A 3 7.14 11.36 -0.62
N VAL A 4 5.96 11.21 -1.21
CA VAL A 4 5.03 10.13 -0.87
C VAL A 4 4.72 9.35 -2.13
N PHE A 5 5.06 8.08 -2.15
CA PHE A 5 4.71 7.18 -3.23
C PHE A 5 3.33 6.57 -2.99
N ASN A 6 2.49 6.59 -4.01
CA ASN A 6 1.21 5.89 -4.00
C ASN A 6 1.39 4.39 -4.27
N HIS A 7 0.36 3.62 -3.98
CA HIS A 7 0.14 2.27 -4.47
C HIS A 7 1.34 1.34 -4.31
N LEU A 8 1.73 1.10 -3.03
CA LEU A 8 2.79 0.15 -2.67
C LEU A 8 4.16 0.48 -3.28
N MET A 9 4.36 1.72 -3.75
CA MET A 9 5.58 2.13 -4.47
C MET A 9 5.87 1.23 -5.69
N VAL A 10 4.84 0.72 -6.33
CA VAL A 10 5.00 -0.12 -7.52
C VAL A 10 4.87 0.75 -8.77
N CYS A 11 5.86 0.67 -9.66
CA CYS A 11 5.83 1.32 -10.96
C CYS A 11 5.75 0.23 -12.04
N PRO A 12 4.55 -0.18 -12.45
CA PRO A 12 4.41 -1.10 -13.57
C PRO A 12 4.82 -0.38 -14.87
N GLY A 13 5.29 -1.16 -15.85
CA GLY A 13 5.58 -0.62 -17.17
C GLY A 13 4.33 -0.11 -17.89
N GLU A 14 4.55 0.59 -18.99
CA GLU A 14 3.47 0.99 -19.89
C GLU A 14 2.64 -0.24 -20.32
N ASN A 15 1.34 -0.07 -20.43
CA ASN A 15 0.39 -1.13 -20.79
C ASN A 15 0.31 -2.33 -19.83
N ALA A 16 0.79 -2.18 -18.58
CA ALA A 16 0.70 -3.25 -17.58
C ALA A 16 -0.73 -3.45 -17.04
N PHE A 17 -1.62 -2.47 -17.22
CA PHE A 17 -2.98 -2.51 -16.74
C PHE A 17 -4.00 -2.73 -17.85
N ALA A 18 -5.04 -3.50 -17.54
CA ALA A 18 -6.33 -3.48 -18.23
C ALA A 18 -7.39 -2.98 -17.26
N HIS A 19 -8.61 -2.79 -17.76
CA HIS A 19 -9.76 -2.51 -16.90
C HIS A 19 -10.59 -3.79 -16.77
N ASP A 20 -11.04 -4.08 -15.57
CA ASP A 20 -11.98 -5.18 -15.33
C ASP A 20 -13.41 -4.77 -15.77
N ASP A 21 -14.37 -5.67 -15.60
CA ASP A 21 -15.78 -5.45 -15.95
C ASP A 21 -16.45 -4.32 -15.16
N LYS A 22 -15.85 -3.90 -14.06
CA LYS A 22 -16.27 -2.75 -13.23
C LYS A 22 -15.52 -1.46 -13.56
N GLY A 23 -14.66 -1.48 -14.58
CA GLY A 23 -13.85 -0.34 -15.01
C GLY A 23 -12.67 -0.02 -14.07
N ARG A 24 -12.32 -0.91 -13.15
CA ARG A 24 -11.17 -0.71 -12.24
C ARG A 24 -9.86 -1.12 -12.91
N PRO A 25 -8.77 -0.40 -12.68
CA PRO A 25 -7.47 -0.82 -13.18
C PRO A 25 -7.03 -2.13 -12.51
N ARG A 26 -6.60 -3.09 -13.31
CA ARG A 26 -6.03 -4.37 -12.85
C ARG A 26 -4.77 -4.68 -13.62
N ILE A 27 -3.74 -5.14 -12.91
CA ILE A 27 -2.52 -5.60 -13.57
C ILE A 27 -2.78 -6.92 -14.30
N GLN A 28 -2.24 -7.04 -15.51
CA GLN A 28 -2.46 -8.22 -16.36
C GLN A 28 -1.57 -9.40 -16.00
N SER A 29 -0.47 -9.15 -15.31
CA SER A 29 0.48 -10.18 -14.91
C SER A 29 1.19 -9.77 -13.62
N PRO A 30 1.78 -10.70 -12.87
CA PRO A 30 2.56 -10.36 -11.69
C PRO A 30 3.65 -9.34 -12.02
N ILE A 31 3.82 -8.36 -11.13
CA ILE A 31 4.87 -7.34 -11.29
C ILE A 31 6.24 -8.01 -11.21
N PRO A 32 7.10 -7.83 -12.22
CA PRO A 32 8.45 -8.42 -12.20
C PRO A 32 9.23 -8.00 -10.95
N PRO A 33 10.01 -8.89 -10.35
CA PRO A 33 10.79 -8.59 -9.15
C PRO A 33 11.68 -7.35 -9.28
N LEU A 34 12.33 -7.15 -10.41
CA LEU A 34 13.17 -5.98 -10.66
C LEU A 34 12.41 -4.67 -10.59
N THR A 35 11.18 -4.64 -11.10
CA THR A 35 10.31 -3.45 -11.00
C THR A 35 9.95 -3.12 -9.56
N ARG A 36 9.71 -4.13 -8.72
CA ARG A 36 9.43 -3.94 -7.29
C ARG A 36 10.67 -3.49 -6.53
N TYR A 37 11.82 -4.10 -6.77
CA TYR A 37 13.02 -3.87 -5.96
C TYR A 37 13.86 -2.68 -6.41
N SER A 38 13.71 -2.19 -7.65
CA SER A 38 14.48 -1.07 -8.17
C SER A 38 14.34 0.22 -7.33
N MET A 39 13.20 0.42 -6.69
CA MET A 39 12.93 1.61 -5.88
C MET A 39 13.23 1.42 -4.38
N LEU A 40 13.54 0.21 -3.93
CA LEU A 40 13.78 -0.05 -2.50
C LEU A 40 14.95 0.75 -1.93
N GLY A 41 15.95 1.09 -2.72
CA GLY A 41 17.06 1.95 -2.30
C GLY A 41 16.62 3.33 -1.76
N LEU A 42 15.41 3.77 -2.11
CA LEU A 42 14.85 5.02 -1.59
C LEU A 42 14.55 4.98 -0.08
N HIS A 43 14.59 3.82 0.56
CA HIS A 43 14.44 3.70 2.02
C HIS A 43 15.54 4.46 2.79
N GLU A 44 16.71 4.66 2.18
CA GLU A 44 17.83 5.41 2.78
C GLU A 44 17.50 6.90 2.98
N PHE A 45 16.48 7.40 2.28
CA PHE A 45 16.06 8.80 2.38
C PHE A 45 14.91 8.94 3.40
N PRO A 46 15.14 9.60 4.55
CA PRO A 46 14.15 9.67 5.63
C PRO A 46 12.89 10.48 5.26
N ASN A 47 12.93 11.27 4.20
CA ASN A 47 11.83 12.07 3.69
C ASN A 47 10.91 11.33 2.71
N VAL A 48 11.16 10.04 2.46
CA VAL A 48 10.36 9.20 1.58
C VAL A 48 9.39 8.33 2.38
N ALA A 49 8.12 8.36 2.03
CA ALA A 49 7.05 7.57 2.61
C ALA A 49 6.19 6.91 1.54
N ILE A 50 5.37 5.93 1.92
CA ILE A 50 4.62 5.09 0.99
C ILE A 50 3.17 4.97 1.47
N LYS A 51 2.21 5.05 0.54
CA LYS A 51 0.82 4.66 0.76
C LYS A 51 0.63 3.18 0.42
N LEU A 52 0.14 2.43 1.39
CA LEU A 52 -0.28 1.04 1.23
C LEU A 52 -1.71 1.02 0.69
N SER A 53 -1.85 1.22 -0.61
CA SER A 53 -3.13 1.29 -1.33
C SER A 53 -3.06 0.57 -2.67
N GLY A 54 -4.20 0.36 -3.31
CA GLY A 54 -4.26 -0.22 -4.65
C GLY A 54 -4.03 -1.74 -4.71
N GLN A 55 -4.12 -2.46 -3.57
CA GLN A 55 -3.88 -3.91 -3.52
C GLN A 55 -4.69 -4.66 -4.56
N TYR A 56 -5.97 -4.31 -4.73
CA TYR A 56 -6.86 -4.91 -5.72
C TYR A 56 -6.31 -4.82 -7.16
N ALA A 57 -5.59 -3.74 -7.49
CA ALA A 57 -5.04 -3.51 -8.82
C ALA A 57 -3.76 -4.33 -9.09
N PHE A 58 -2.97 -4.63 -8.06
CA PHE A 58 -1.67 -5.28 -8.18
C PHE A 58 -1.68 -6.77 -7.81
N SER A 59 -2.67 -7.23 -7.08
CA SER A 59 -2.82 -8.63 -6.74
C SER A 59 -3.30 -9.46 -7.92
N GLN A 60 -2.80 -10.69 -8.01
CA GLN A 60 -3.33 -11.73 -8.89
C GLN A 60 -4.34 -12.62 -8.17
N GLU A 61 -4.55 -12.40 -6.87
CA GLU A 61 -5.47 -13.14 -6.02
C GLU A 61 -6.65 -12.26 -5.60
N ASP A 62 -7.75 -12.91 -5.24
CA ASP A 62 -8.88 -12.24 -4.60
C ASP A 62 -8.52 -11.80 -3.18
N TRP A 63 -9.44 -11.02 -2.56
CA TRP A 63 -9.33 -10.66 -1.15
C TRP A 63 -8.97 -11.89 -0.28
N PRO A 64 -8.01 -11.78 0.62
CA PRO A 64 -7.29 -10.58 1.09
C PRO A 64 -5.92 -10.32 0.41
N TYR A 65 -5.72 -10.72 -0.84
CA TYR A 65 -4.54 -10.36 -1.64
C TYR A 65 -3.22 -10.93 -1.08
N LYS A 66 -3.22 -12.20 -0.68
CA LYS A 66 -2.10 -12.85 0.03
C LYS A 66 -0.79 -12.88 -0.77
N ASP A 67 -0.84 -12.88 -2.09
CA ASP A 67 0.33 -12.76 -2.95
C ASP A 67 1.13 -11.46 -2.73
N LEU A 68 0.51 -10.43 -2.12
CA LEU A 68 1.17 -9.17 -1.77
C LEU A 68 1.77 -9.15 -0.35
N GLU A 69 1.57 -10.18 0.47
CA GLU A 69 2.08 -10.23 1.85
C GLU A 69 3.59 -10.00 1.91
N LYS A 70 4.35 -10.75 1.11
CA LYS A 70 5.82 -10.62 1.07
C LYS A 70 6.27 -9.21 0.73
N TRP A 71 5.55 -8.53 -0.17
CA TRP A 71 5.87 -7.15 -0.54
C TRP A 71 5.58 -6.17 0.60
N HIS A 72 4.45 -6.31 1.29
CA HIS A 72 4.13 -5.50 2.47
C HIS A 72 5.17 -5.68 3.58
N ARG A 73 5.59 -6.92 3.86
CA ARG A 73 6.67 -7.21 4.82
C ARG A 73 8.00 -6.58 4.40
N THR A 74 8.32 -6.59 3.11
CA THR A 74 9.53 -5.95 2.58
C THR A 74 9.48 -4.44 2.80
N LEU A 75 8.36 -3.80 2.51
CA LEU A 75 8.19 -2.37 2.72
C LEU A 75 8.29 -2.01 4.21
N LEU A 76 7.66 -2.79 5.09
CA LEU A 76 7.74 -2.60 6.54
C LEU A 76 9.19 -2.72 7.03
N SER A 77 9.90 -3.75 6.61
CA SER A 77 11.31 -3.97 7.00
C SER A 77 12.26 -2.86 6.53
N LYS A 78 11.98 -2.26 5.36
CA LYS A 78 12.86 -1.25 4.77
C LYS A 78 12.53 0.17 5.20
N PHE A 79 11.26 0.51 5.28
CA PHE A 79 10.83 1.89 5.56
C PHE A 79 10.41 2.12 7.02
N GLY A 80 10.07 1.06 7.75
CA GLY A 80 9.49 1.18 9.08
C GLY A 80 8.03 1.65 9.04
N ALA A 81 7.27 1.36 10.10
CA ALA A 81 5.84 1.69 10.17
C ALA A 81 5.57 3.20 10.12
N GLU A 82 6.49 4.01 10.60
CA GLU A 82 6.40 5.48 10.63
C GLU A 82 6.41 6.15 9.26
N ARG A 83 6.77 5.41 8.21
CA ARG A 83 6.78 5.89 6.82
C ARG A 83 5.81 5.15 5.91
N LEU A 84 4.97 4.30 6.48
CA LEU A 84 3.92 3.57 5.77
C LEU A 84 2.55 4.13 6.18
N MET A 85 1.68 4.35 5.21
CA MET A 85 0.34 4.91 5.43
C MET A 85 -0.70 4.05 4.71
N TRP A 86 -1.61 3.45 5.45
CA TRP A 86 -2.79 2.85 4.84
C TRP A 86 -3.61 3.89 4.07
N ALA A 87 -4.15 3.51 2.92
CA ALA A 87 -5.02 4.37 2.12
C ALA A 87 -6.00 3.52 1.29
N THR A 88 -7.14 4.11 0.97
CA THR A 88 -8.27 3.40 0.35
C THR A 88 -8.19 3.24 -1.15
N ASP A 89 -7.61 4.21 -1.84
CA ASP A 89 -7.74 4.34 -3.30
C ASP A 89 -9.21 4.51 -3.77
N PHE A 90 -9.98 5.29 -2.98
CA PHE A 90 -11.34 5.66 -3.36
C PHE A 90 -11.35 6.37 -4.74
N PRO A 91 -12.32 6.12 -5.64
CA PRO A 91 -13.57 5.35 -5.42
C PRO A 91 -13.52 3.86 -5.82
N TRP A 92 -12.41 3.37 -6.32
CA TRP A 92 -12.30 2.04 -6.95
C TRP A 92 -12.64 0.85 -6.06
N ILE A 93 -12.61 1.05 -4.74
CA ILE A 93 -12.85 0.00 -3.75
C ILE A 93 -14.31 -0.09 -3.26
N MET A 94 -15.21 0.72 -3.78
CA MET A 94 -16.55 0.87 -3.21
C MET A 94 -17.37 -0.43 -3.22
N GLU A 95 -17.31 -1.20 -4.30
CA GLU A 95 -18.05 -2.45 -4.42
C GLU A 95 -17.23 -3.67 -3.99
N ASP A 96 -15.94 -3.68 -4.33
CA ASP A 96 -15.07 -4.82 -4.11
C ASP A 96 -13.63 -4.32 -3.87
N PRO A 97 -13.04 -4.64 -2.71
CA PRO A 97 -13.57 -5.51 -1.63
C PRO A 97 -14.62 -4.81 -0.75
N GLY A 98 -14.88 -3.53 -0.97
CA GLY A 98 -15.65 -2.67 -0.09
C GLY A 98 -14.83 -2.12 1.07
N TYR A 99 -15.20 -0.93 1.56
CA TYR A 99 -14.45 -0.24 2.60
C TYR A 99 -14.30 -1.08 3.89
N GLY A 100 -15.36 -1.78 4.30
CA GLY A 100 -15.35 -2.58 5.53
C GLY A 100 -14.36 -3.76 5.51
N LYS A 101 -14.07 -4.32 4.33
CA LYS A 101 -12.99 -5.30 4.17
C LYS A 101 -11.64 -4.58 4.09
N LEU A 102 -11.53 -3.55 3.25
CA LEU A 102 -10.26 -2.91 2.98
C LEU A 102 -9.60 -2.34 4.24
N VAL A 103 -10.37 -1.87 5.20
CA VAL A 103 -9.85 -1.38 6.49
C VAL A 103 -9.10 -2.46 7.27
N LYS A 104 -9.34 -3.72 6.97
CA LYS A 104 -8.69 -4.89 7.59
C LYS A 104 -7.50 -5.43 6.80
N VAL A 105 -7.21 -4.89 5.62
CA VAL A 105 -6.17 -5.43 4.73
C VAL A 105 -4.79 -5.50 5.37
N ILE A 106 -4.46 -4.55 6.23
CA ILE A 106 -3.17 -4.53 6.94
C ILE A 106 -3.12 -5.68 7.96
N ASP A 107 -4.19 -5.89 8.72
CA ASP A 107 -4.28 -6.99 9.68
C ASP A 107 -4.25 -8.37 8.98
N GLU A 108 -4.82 -8.46 7.78
CA GLU A 108 -4.81 -9.68 6.97
C GLU A 108 -3.43 -10.00 6.38
N LEU A 109 -2.70 -8.99 5.91
CA LEU A 109 -1.40 -9.18 5.28
C LEU A 109 -0.24 -9.18 6.27
N LEU A 110 -0.40 -8.53 7.42
CA LEU A 110 0.62 -8.40 8.46
C LEU A 110 0.01 -8.72 9.84
N PRO A 111 -0.43 -9.97 10.07
CA PRO A 111 -1.16 -10.33 11.29
C PRO A 111 -0.31 -10.31 12.57
N ASP A 112 0.99 -10.23 12.43
CA ASP A 112 1.98 -10.20 13.52
C ASP A 112 2.52 -8.79 13.83
N LEU A 113 1.83 -7.75 13.34
CA LEU A 113 2.19 -6.36 13.68
C LEU A 113 2.00 -6.10 15.17
N GLU A 114 2.99 -5.46 15.77
CA GLU A 114 2.82 -4.83 17.09
C GLU A 114 1.77 -3.71 17.01
N SER A 115 1.03 -3.52 18.11
CA SER A 115 -0.06 -2.54 18.16
C SER A 115 0.41 -1.13 17.74
N GLU A 116 1.57 -0.70 18.22
CA GLU A 116 2.15 0.61 17.88
C GLU A 116 2.45 0.73 16.37
N GLN A 117 2.98 -0.31 15.76
CA GLN A 117 3.24 -0.32 14.31
C GLN A 117 1.94 -0.24 13.51
N ARG A 118 0.91 -0.96 13.97
CA ARG A 118 -0.42 -0.93 13.35
C ARG A 118 -1.03 0.47 13.42
N ASP A 119 -0.99 1.11 14.58
CA ASP A 119 -1.54 2.46 14.78
C ASP A 119 -0.81 3.50 13.91
N LEU A 120 0.51 3.38 13.79
CA LEU A 120 1.30 4.19 12.86
C LEU A 120 0.79 4.04 11.43
N ILE A 121 0.72 2.81 10.93
CA ILE A 121 0.30 2.54 9.55
C ILE A 121 -1.14 2.99 9.30
N MET A 122 -2.05 2.76 10.23
CA MET A 122 -3.47 3.05 10.08
C MET A 122 -3.83 4.54 10.19
N GLY A 123 -2.94 5.39 10.71
CA GLY A 123 -3.26 6.82 10.77
C GLY A 123 -2.17 7.74 11.29
N GLU A 124 -1.41 7.36 12.33
CA GLU A 124 -0.48 8.28 12.96
C GLU A 124 0.67 8.73 12.05
N ALA A 125 1.18 7.85 11.19
CA ALA A 125 2.20 8.22 10.21
C ALA A 125 1.68 9.31 9.27
N ALA A 126 0.43 9.19 8.78
CA ALA A 126 -0.21 10.21 7.96
C ALA A 126 -0.39 11.53 8.72
N GLN A 127 -0.81 11.48 9.98
CA GLN A 127 -0.94 12.68 10.82
C GLN A 127 0.40 13.43 10.97
N LYS A 128 1.46 12.68 11.26
CA LYS A 128 2.81 13.26 11.43
C LYS A 128 3.36 13.82 10.11
N LEU A 129 3.23 13.06 9.04
CA LEU A 129 3.78 13.43 7.73
C LEU A 129 3.01 14.59 7.08
N LEU A 130 1.69 14.58 7.15
CA LEU A 130 0.83 15.58 6.51
C LEU A 130 0.49 16.74 7.44
N ARG A 131 0.93 16.70 8.69
CA ARG A 131 0.72 17.74 9.71
C ARG A 131 -0.76 18.03 9.96
N PHE A 132 -1.60 17.01 9.97
CA PHE A 132 -2.97 17.20 10.40
C PHE A 132 -3.03 17.59 11.88
N PRO A 133 -3.92 18.52 12.26
CA PRO A 133 -4.13 18.83 13.67
C PRO A 133 -4.57 17.59 14.41
N LYS A 134 -4.04 17.38 15.61
CA LYS A 134 -4.58 16.33 16.49
C LYS A 134 -6.01 16.71 16.82
N THR A 135 -6.95 15.84 16.49
CA THR A 135 -8.32 15.98 16.95
C THR A 135 -8.30 15.83 18.47
N VAL A 136 -8.79 16.84 19.17
CA VAL A 136 -8.96 16.83 20.64
C VAL A 136 -10.08 15.89 21.00
#